data_a03b5ff3752788c8a1c994bceb3262d9
#
_entry.id   a03b5ff3752788c8a1c994bceb3262d9
#
_cell.length_a   1.000
_cell.length_b   1.000
_cell.length_c   1.000
_cell.angle_alpha   90.00
_cell.angle_beta   90.00
_cell.angle_gamma   90.00
#
_symmetry.space_group_name_H-M   'P 1'
#
loop_
_entity.id
_entity.type
_entity.pdbx_description
1 polymer ?
#
loop_
_entity_poly.entity_id
_entity_poly.type
_entity_poly.pdbx_seq_one_letter_code
_entity_poly.pdbx_strand_id
1 'polypeptide(L)'
;QYTTRIQDGKNPIKVILSKSGNIHFNQQIYQDESTPIWIYTENPNLTSNQTHIEIIYLKSCDLTTILHNLYKRGVGTLLVEAGPTTTSEFLQSNYIDEFILYYAPKLIGGSGNYQFYQTNDVIEIPDANQFEIVHSELLNQNVKLTLRKK
;
A
#
# COMPACT_ATOMS: atom_id res chain seq x y z
N GLN A 1 -1.08 11.32 -7.84
CA GLN A 1 -0.10 10.94 -8.88
C GLN A 1 1.13 10.38 -8.19
N TYR A 2 1.43 9.09 -8.41
CA TYR A 2 2.55 8.37 -7.78
C TYR A 2 3.85 8.63 -8.58
N THR A 3 4.34 9.86 -8.51
CA THR A 3 5.56 10.29 -9.18
C THR A 3 6.47 11.00 -8.20
N THR A 4 7.78 10.83 -8.36
CA THR A 4 8.75 11.56 -7.56
C THR A 4 8.71 13.05 -7.93
N ARG A 5 8.86 13.93 -6.93
CA ARG A 5 8.89 15.38 -7.10
C ARG A 5 10.27 15.96 -6.75
N ILE A 6 11.26 15.07 -6.59
CA ILE A 6 12.64 15.45 -6.31
C ILE A 6 13.35 15.60 -7.66
N GLN A 7 14.12 16.67 -7.81
CA GLN A 7 14.95 16.89 -8.99
C GLN A 7 15.90 15.69 -9.17
N ASP A 8 15.98 15.16 -10.42
CA ASP A 8 16.74 13.95 -10.79
C ASP A 8 16.30 12.64 -10.10
N GLY A 9 15.16 12.65 -9.41
CA GLY A 9 14.60 11.45 -8.80
C GLY A 9 13.98 10.51 -9.83
N LYS A 10 14.22 9.20 -9.67
CA LYS A 10 13.54 8.17 -10.47
C LYS A 10 12.14 7.90 -9.92
N ASN A 11 11.17 7.80 -10.81
CA ASN A 11 9.84 7.36 -10.42
C ASN A 11 9.88 5.89 -9.96
N PRO A 12 9.15 5.53 -8.88
CA PRO A 12 9.06 4.16 -8.43
C PRO A 12 8.24 3.31 -9.42
N ILE A 13 8.51 2.02 -9.45
CA ILE A 13 7.61 1.04 -10.08
C ILE A 13 6.30 1.06 -9.31
N LYS A 14 5.19 1.13 -10.04
CA LYS A 14 3.85 1.08 -9.43
C LYS A 14 3.42 -0.37 -9.29
N VAL A 15 3.05 -0.78 -8.09
CA VAL A 15 2.53 -2.12 -7.80
C VAL A 15 1.05 -2.02 -7.44
N ILE A 16 0.22 -2.77 -8.14
CA ILE A 16 -1.24 -2.77 -7.94
C ILE A 16 -1.67 -4.18 -7.57
N LEU A 17 -2.47 -4.30 -6.52
CA LEU A 17 -3.05 -5.55 -6.07
C LEU A 17 -4.54 -5.58 -6.43
N SER A 18 -4.93 -6.54 -7.27
CA SER A 18 -6.33 -6.73 -7.67
C SER A 18 -6.63 -8.22 -7.80
N LYS A 19 -7.00 -8.87 -6.70
CA LYS A 19 -7.28 -10.31 -6.68
C LYS A 19 -8.27 -10.71 -7.79
N SER A 20 -9.38 -10.00 -7.91
CA SER A 20 -10.41 -10.29 -8.92
C SER A 20 -10.01 -9.92 -10.35
N GLY A 21 -9.00 -9.06 -10.53
CA GLY A 21 -8.66 -8.51 -11.83
C GLY A 21 -9.69 -7.52 -12.39
N ASN A 22 -10.59 -7.00 -11.56
CA ASN A 22 -11.53 -5.97 -11.98
C ASN A 22 -10.82 -4.61 -12.07
N ILE A 23 -10.25 -4.33 -13.25
CA ILE A 23 -9.41 -3.16 -13.51
C ILE A 23 -9.98 -2.36 -14.68
N HIS A 24 -10.09 -1.06 -14.48
CA HIS A 24 -10.45 -0.10 -15.50
C HIS A 24 -9.20 0.63 -16.01
N PHE A 25 -8.60 0.12 -17.06
CA PHE A 25 -7.35 0.65 -17.63
C PHE A 25 -7.43 2.08 -18.18
N ASN A 26 -8.63 2.68 -18.26
CA ASN A 26 -8.80 4.09 -18.62
C ASN A 26 -8.53 5.06 -17.46
N GLN A 27 -8.29 4.57 -16.25
CA GLN A 27 -7.93 5.41 -15.12
C GLN A 27 -6.55 6.04 -15.29
N GLN A 28 -6.37 7.25 -14.77
CA GLN A 28 -5.15 8.05 -14.94
C GLN A 28 -3.86 7.32 -14.50
N ILE A 29 -3.93 6.47 -13.47
CA ILE A 29 -2.78 5.71 -13.00
C ILE A 29 -2.16 4.82 -14.08
N TYR A 30 -2.98 4.26 -14.99
CA TYR A 30 -2.57 3.37 -16.06
C TYR A 30 -2.13 4.12 -17.33
N GLN A 31 -2.36 5.44 -17.41
CA GLN A 31 -2.01 6.26 -18.57
C GLN A 31 -0.59 6.85 -18.50
N ASP A 32 0.07 6.72 -17.37
CA ASP A 32 1.42 7.23 -17.17
C ASP A 32 2.45 6.16 -17.53
N GLU A 33 3.00 6.28 -18.72
CA GLU A 33 4.01 5.35 -19.27
C GLU A 33 5.43 5.62 -18.77
N SER A 34 5.62 6.59 -17.88
CA SER A 34 6.94 6.98 -17.37
C SER A 34 7.62 5.89 -16.52
N THR A 35 6.83 4.95 -15.99
CA THR A 35 7.33 3.84 -15.17
C THR A 35 6.52 2.58 -15.38
N PRO A 36 7.14 1.38 -15.22
CA PRO A 36 6.43 0.12 -15.24
C PRO A 36 5.33 0.05 -14.18
N ILE A 37 4.26 -0.62 -14.52
CA ILE A 37 3.16 -0.97 -13.60
C ILE A 37 3.09 -2.48 -13.52
N TRP A 38 3.21 -3.03 -12.32
CA TRP A 38 3.03 -4.45 -12.05
C TRP A 38 1.69 -4.70 -11.38
N ILE A 39 0.86 -5.53 -11.98
CA ILE A 39 -0.48 -5.86 -11.46
C ILE A 39 -0.51 -7.30 -11.03
N TYR A 40 -0.64 -7.52 -9.72
CA TYR A 40 -0.80 -8.84 -9.13
C TYR A 40 -2.27 -9.22 -9.08
N THR A 41 -2.60 -10.40 -9.61
CA THR A 41 -3.99 -10.87 -9.70
C THR A 41 -4.09 -12.39 -9.57
N GLU A 42 -5.25 -12.85 -9.09
CA GLU A 42 -5.66 -14.26 -9.11
C GLU A 42 -6.50 -14.61 -10.36
N ASN A 43 -6.78 -13.59 -11.21
CA ASN A 43 -7.52 -13.79 -12.45
C ASN A 43 -6.56 -14.16 -13.61
N PRO A 44 -6.55 -15.41 -14.09
CA PRO A 44 -5.66 -15.84 -15.16
C PRO A 44 -6.02 -15.24 -16.53
N ASN A 45 -7.21 -14.65 -16.67
CA ASN A 45 -7.69 -14.09 -17.92
C ASN A 45 -7.47 -12.58 -18.04
N LEU A 46 -6.94 -11.93 -17.00
CA LEU A 46 -6.62 -10.52 -17.07
C LEU A 46 -5.44 -10.29 -18.02
N THR A 47 -5.63 -9.43 -19.00
CA THR A 47 -4.59 -9.03 -19.95
C THR A 47 -4.57 -7.52 -20.12
N SER A 48 -3.44 -7.00 -20.58
CA SER A 48 -3.28 -5.59 -20.96
C SER A 48 -2.55 -5.48 -22.28
N ASN A 49 -2.98 -4.56 -23.15
CA ASN A 49 -2.29 -4.24 -24.41
C ASN A 49 -1.24 -3.11 -24.23
N GLN A 50 -1.14 -2.52 -23.03
CA GLN A 50 -0.21 -1.44 -22.73
C GLN A 50 1.15 -2.03 -22.37
N THR A 51 2.21 -1.63 -23.09
CA THR A 51 3.56 -2.22 -22.98
C THR A 51 4.26 -1.97 -21.65
N HIS A 52 3.87 -0.92 -20.94
CA HIS A 52 4.41 -0.58 -19.61
C HIS A 52 3.68 -1.27 -18.45
N ILE A 53 2.63 -2.06 -18.76
CA ILE A 53 1.84 -2.81 -17.78
C ILE A 53 2.16 -4.29 -17.89
N GLU A 54 2.63 -4.88 -16.81
CA GLU A 54 2.86 -6.31 -16.65
C GLU A 54 1.80 -6.92 -15.74
N ILE A 55 1.08 -7.92 -16.23
CA ILE A 55 0.12 -8.69 -15.44
C ILE A 55 0.84 -9.89 -14.84
N ILE A 56 0.83 -9.99 -13.52
CA ILE A 56 1.48 -11.07 -12.77
C ILE A 56 0.38 -11.92 -12.13
N TYR A 57 0.09 -13.04 -12.78
CA TYR A 57 -0.84 -14.02 -12.24
C TYR A 57 -0.20 -14.82 -11.11
N LEU A 58 -0.89 -14.89 -9.99
CA LEU A 58 -0.56 -15.76 -8.85
C LEU A 58 -1.79 -16.61 -8.48
N LYS A 59 -1.57 -17.85 -8.08
CA LYS A 59 -2.65 -18.71 -7.57
C LYS A 59 -3.25 -18.18 -6.26
N SER A 60 -2.44 -17.47 -5.48
CA SER A 60 -2.85 -16.74 -4.27
C SER A 60 -2.11 -15.41 -4.22
N CYS A 61 -2.85 -14.33 -4.06
CA CYS A 61 -2.35 -12.98 -3.82
C CYS A 61 -2.36 -12.66 -2.31
N ASP A 62 -1.90 -13.59 -1.47
CA ASP A 62 -1.57 -13.30 -0.08
C ASP A 62 -0.27 -12.48 0.03
N LEU A 63 -0.10 -11.78 1.16
CA LEU A 63 1.04 -10.88 1.35
C LEU A 63 2.38 -11.60 1.22
N THR A 64 2.51 -12.80 1.80
CA THR A 64 3.76 -13.57 1.78
C THR A 64 4.18 -13.89 0.34
N THR A 65 3.22 -14.38 -0.46
CA THR A 65 3.44 -14.75 -1.85
C THR A 65 3.82 -13.53 -2.70
N ILE A 66 3.12 -12.41 -2.50
CA ILE A 66 3.40 -11.14 -3.23
C ILE A 66 4.78 -10.60 -2.85
N LEU A 67 5.08 -10.48 -1.55
CA LEU A 67 6.36 -9.93 -1.08
C LEU A 67 7.53 -10.80 -1.52
N HIS A 68 7.38 -12.12 -1.51
CA HIS A 68 8.40 -13.04 -2.02
C HIS A 68 8.64 -12.87 -3.53
N ASN A 69 7.57 -12.68 -4.31
CA ASN A 69 7.70 -12.41 -5.75
C ASN A 69 8.37 -11.05 -6.02
N LEU A 70 7.99 -10.01 -5.27
CA LEU A 70 8.63 -8.68 -5.35
C LEU A 70 10.13 -8.76 -5.02
N TYR A 71 10.49 -9.47 -3.95
CA TYR A 71 11.88 -9.69 -3.57
C TYR A 71 12.68 -10.39 -4.69
N LYS A 72 12.14 -11.47 -5.28
CA LYS A 72 12.77 -12.15 -6.42
C LYS A 72 12.97 -11.25 -7.64
N ARG A 73 12.14 -10.23 -7.79
CA ARG A 73 12.23 -9.20 -8.83
C ARG A 73 13.19 -8.06 -8.49
N GLY A 74 13.89 -8.14 -7.36
CA GLY A 74 14.88 -7.16 -6.92
C GLY A 74 14.31 -5.94 -6.20
N VAL A 75 13.06 -6.00 -5.72
CA VAL A 75 12.47 -4.92 -4.91
C VAL A 75 13.06 -5.00 -3.51
N GLY A 76 13.88 -4.00 -3.15
CA GLY A 76 14.48 -3.89 -1.82
C GLY A 76 13.69 -3.00 -0.85
N THR A 77 12.86 -2.09 -1.37
CA THR A 77 12.03 -1.19 -0.55
C THR A 77 10.64 -1.07 -1.18
N LEU A 78 9.62 -1.17 -0.35
CA LEU A 78 8.22 -1.05 -0.76
C LEU A 78 7.52 0.02 0.09
N LEU A 79 7.00 1.07 -0.55
CA LEU A 79 6.07 2.01 0.08
C LEU A 79 4.64 1.51 -0.15
N VAL A 80 3.90 1.32 0.94
CA VAL A 80 2.51 0.85 0.88
C VAL A 80 1.57 2.03 1.10
N GLU A 81 0.84 2.42 0.06
CA GLU A 81 -0.22 3.43 0.10
C GLU A 81 -1.52 2.77 -0.39
N ALA A 82 -2.20 2.08 0.49
CA ALA A 82 -3.32 1.22 0.14
C ALA A 82 -4.62 1.63 0.85
N GLY A 83 -5.73 1.07 0.38
CA GLY A 83 -7.01 1.17 1.08
C GLY A 83 -7.02 0.37 2.39
N PRO A 84 -8.09 0.49 3.19
CA PRO A 84 -8.15 -0.04 4.55
C PRO A 84 -7.91 -1.55 4.64
N THR A 85 -8.38 -2.34 3.70
CA THR A 85 -8.19 -3.81 3.69
C THR A 85 -6.72 -4.19 3.63
N THR A 86 -6.01 -3.72 2.59
CA THR A 86 -4.59 -4.04 2.42
C THR A 86 -3.73 -3.40 3.51
N THR A 87 -4.06 -2.18 3.95
CA THR A 87 -3.38 -1.54 5.08
C THR A 87 -3.53 -2.39 6.35
N SER A 88 -4.72 -2.92 6.62
CA SER A 88 -4.95 -3.77 7.79
C SER A 88 -4.18 -5.09 7.71
N GLU A 89 -4.14 -5.73 6.53
CA GLU A 89 -3.34 -6.94 6.31
C GLU A 89 -1.85 -6.68 6.63
N PHE A 90 -1.29 -5.55 6.18
CA PHE A 90 0.08 -5.17 6.50
C PHE A 90 0.27 -4.88 8.01
N LEU A 91 -0.61 -4.09 8.63
CA LEU A 91 -0.49 -3.73 10.04
C LEU A 91 -0.59 -4.95 10.98
N GLN A 92 -1.36 -5.97 10.59
CA GLN A 92 -1.46 -7.24 11.32
C GLN A 92 -0.25 -8.16 11.07
N SER A 93 0.43 -8.01 9.95
CA SER A 93 1.58 -8.83 9.58
C SER A 93 2.86 -8.42 10.33
N ASN A 94 3.92 -9.25 10.19
CA ASN A 94 5.26 -8.92 10.66
C ASN A 94 6.15 -8.34 9.54
N TYR A 95 5.55 -7.85 8.44
CA TYR A 95 6.27 -7.36 7.27
C TYR A 95 6.44 -5.84 7.23
N ILE A 96 6.06 -5.13 8.30
CA ILE A 96 6.20 -3.68 8.39
C ILE A 96 7.47 -3.35 9.16
N ASP A 97 8.37 -2.59 8.55
CA ASP A 97 9.52 -1.98 9.20
C ASP A 97 9.15 -0.63 9.84
N GLU A 98 8.42 0.19 9.08
CA GLU A 98 7.98 1.51 9.54
C GLU A 98 6.53 1.78 9.14
N PHE A 99 5.78 2.38 10.06
CA PHE A 99 4.45 2.91 9.81
C PHE A 99 4.45 4.43 10.00
N ILE A 100 4.15 5.15 8.91
CA ILE A 100 4.12 6.61 8.92
C ILE A 100 2.67 7.06 8.97
N LEU A 101 2.31 7.78 10.04
CA LEU A 101 0.98 8.31 10.26
C LEU A 101 1.01 9.84 10.21
N TYR A 102 0.17 10.42 9.36
CA TYR A 102 -0.08 11.87 9.32
C TYR A 102 -1.40 12.18 9.99
N TYR A 103 -1.35 13.00 11.02
CA TYR A 103 -2.53 13.45 11.75
C TYR A 103 -2.81 14.92 11.45
N ALA A 104 -3.94 15.20 10.79
CA ALA A 104 -4.40 16.57 10.53
C ALA A 104 -5.33 17.03 11.67
N PRO A 105 -5.29 18.31 12.11
CA PRO A 105 -6.19 18.86 13.12
C PRO A 105 -7.58 19.14 12.53
N LYS A 106 -8.22 18.11 11.99
CA LYS A 106 -9.55 18.18 11.39
C LYS A 106 -10.42 17.03 11.91
N LEU A 107 -11.65 17.37 12.27
CA LEU A 107 -12.65 16.39 12.66
C LEU A 107 -13.57 16.14 11.47
N ILE A 108 -13.62 14.90 11.00
CA ILE A 108 -14.56 14.46 9.98
C ILE A 108 -15.59 13.59 10.69
N GLY A 109 -16.79 14.13 10.89
CA GLY A 109 -17.89 13.40 11.49
C GLY A 109 -18.54 12.40 10.52
N GLY A 110 -19.42 11.56 11.05
CA GLY A 110 -20.22 10.60 10.29
C GLY A 110 -19.96 9.15 10.68
N SER A 111 -20.83 8.25 10.28
CA SER A 111 -20.73 6.80 10.46
C SER A 111 -20.08 6.11 9.25
N GLY A 112 -19.19 6.79 8.53
CA GLY A 112 -18.67 6.35 7.23
C GLY A 112 -17.52 5.35 7.31
N ASN A 113 -17.20 4.77 6.16
CA ASN A 113 -16.14 3.77 5.96
C ASN A 113 -14.74 4.42 5.85
N TYR A 114 -14.41 5.36 6.76
CA TYR A 114 -13.13 6.11 6.72
C TYR A 114 -12.06 5.55 7.66
N GLN A 115 -12.21 4.29 8.06
CA GLN A 115 -11.22 3.62 8.89
C GLN A 115 -10.02 3.20 8.04
N PHE A 116 -8.81 3.50 8.49
CA PHE A 116 -7.59 3.02 7.84
C PHE A 116 -7.18 1.61 8.32
N TYR A 117 -7.76 1.14 9.44
CA TYR A 117 -7.51 -0.15 10.04
C TYR A 117 -8.84 -0.85 10.36
N GLN A 118 -9.03 -2.05 9.85
CA GLN A 118 -10.24 -2.84 9.99
C GLN A 118 -9.87 -4.26 10.39
N THR A 119 -10.55 -4.79 11.41
CA THR A 119 -10.47 -6.19 11.83
C THR A 119 -11.86 -6.77 11.88
N ASN A 120 -11.99 -8.09 11.68
CA ASN A 120 -13.27 -8.78 11.81
C ASN A 120 -13.68 -8.90 13.27
N ASP A 121 -12.72 -8.96 14.19
CA ASP A 121 -12.94 -9.14 15.61
C ASP A 121 -12.53 -7.89 16.39
N VAL A 122 -13.18 -7.68 17.54
CA VAL A 122 -12.75 -6.68 18.51
C VAL A 122 -11.49 -7.21 19.18
N ILE A 123 -10.40 -6.45 19.07
CA ILE A 123 -9.12 -6.78 19.71
C ILE A 123 -9.09 -6.05 21.05
N GLU A 124 -8.88 -6.77 22.13
CA GLU A 124 -8.64 -6.15 23.45
C GLU A 124 -7.28 -5.46 23.49
N ILE A 125 -7.16 -4.41 24.34
CA ILE A 125 -5.94 -3.61 24.44
C ILE A 125 -4.67 -4.45 24.69
N PRO A 126 -4.68 -5.50 25.54
CA PRO A 126 -3.50 -6.34 25.74
C PRO A 126 -3.04 -7.10 24.49
N ASP A 127 -3.98 -7.43 23.61
CA ASP A 127 -3.73 -8.22 22.37
C ASP A 127 -3.50 -7.34 21.14
N ALA A 128 -3.62 -6.02 21.31
CA ALA A 128 -3.43 -5.07 20.22
C ALA A 128 -1.97 -5.06 19.72
N ASN A 129 -1.80 -4.92 18.41
CA ASN A 129 -0.48 -4.68 17.83
C ASN A 129 0.14 -3.42 18.44
N GLN A 130 1.28 -3.58 19.08
CA GLN A 130 1.97 -2.47 19.73
C GLN A 130 3.04 -1.88 18.81
N PHE A 131 3.07 -0.57 18.77
CA PHE A 131 4.07 0.22 18.07
C PHE A 131 4.79 1.15 19.05
N GLU A 132 6.04 1.43 18.78
CA GLU A 132 6.78 2.50 19.43
C GLU A 132 6.88 3.71 18.50
N ILE A 133 6.77 4.91 19.06
CA ILE A 133 7.03 6.15 18.32
C ILE A 133 8.53 6.38 18.31
N VAL A 134 9.14 6.25 17.14
CA VAL A 134 10.59 6.48 16.97
C VAL A 134 10.90 7.91 16.56
N HIS A 135 9.94 8.60 15.93
CA HIS A 135 10.08 10.01 15.57
C HIS A 135 8.72 10.69 15.49
N SER A 136 8.69 11.96 15.84
CA SER A 136 7.51 12.83 15.67
C SER A 136 7.94 14.21 15.22
N GLU A 137 7.23 14.77 14.25
CA GLU A 137 7.50 16.13 13.78
C GLU A 137 6.21 16.88 13.44
N LEU A 138 6.24 18.20 13.65
CA LEU A 138 5.18 19.10 13.26
C LEU A 138 5.47 19.63 11.84
N LEU A 139 4.60 19.28 10.89
CA LEU A 139 4.67 19.75 9.51
C LEU A 139 3.54 20.76 9.26
N ASN A 140 3.83 22.04 9.35
CA ASN A 140 2.85 23.10 9.43
C ASN A 140 1.91 22.87 10.62
N GLN A 141 0.65 22.49 10.34
CA GLN A 141 -0.34 22.18 11.38
C GLN A 141 -0.65 20.68 11.48
N ASN A 142 0.06 19.83 10.75
CA ASN A 142 -0.10 18.38 10.81
C ASN A 142 1.02 17.78 11.67
N VAL A 143 0.72 16.67 12.33
CA VAL A 143 1.71 15.86 13.03
C VAL A 143 2.05 14.66 12.17
N LYS A 144 3.33 14.42 11.92
CA LYS A 144 3.82 13.17 11.34
C LYS A 144 4.43 12.32 12.45
N LEU A 145 3.99 11.09 12.54
CA LEU A 145 4.53 10.08 13.45
C LEU A 145 5.20 8.98 12.62
N THR A 146 6.41 8.62 13.00
CA THR A 146 7.07 7.41 12.50
C THR A 146 7.07 6.38 13.61
N LEU A 147 6.47 5.23 13.32
CA LEU A 147 6.26 4.14 14.27
C LEU A 147 6.96 2.88 13.79
N ARG A 148 7.46 2.08 14.72
CA ARG A 148 7.98 0.73 14.48
C ARG A 148 7.18 -0.28 15.28
N LYS A 149 6.97 -1.45 14.72
CA LYS A 149 6.33 -2.55 15.42
C LYS A 149 7.27 -3.06 16.52
N LYS A 150 6.72 -3.31 17.72
CA LYS A 150 7.45 -3.94 18.83
C LYS A 150 7.55 -5.44 18.65
#